data_436f23380102d0de7be2da864e88fcf4
#
_entry.id   436f23380102d0de7be2da864e88fcf4
#
_cell.length_a   1.000
_cell.length_b   1.000
_cell.length_c   1.000
_cell.angle_alpha   90.00
_cell.angle_beta   90.00
_cell.angle_gamma   90.00
#
_symmetry.space_group_name_H-M   'P 1'
#
loop_
_entity.id
_entity.type
_entity.pdbx_description
1 polymer ?
#
loop_
_entity_poly.entity_id
_entity_poly.type
_entity_poly.pdbx_seq_one_letter_code
_entity_poly.pdbx_strand_id
1 'polypeptide(L)'
;ASSGNAKLKEDYEKTKQTNEEIKRLRQTAATDEGLQKILQLQQQNQQQQLNLYRNCAEIADFTDYIGYDWKAVQQKLTKDDVAIEFAAVKTGVINTDNYMAALVLTKDMSSPIALPICTFADLNIMKKDTLIYATPLVGNVIWGQLAQYIKDKRNIYFSADGDFNYIGIEYLQYEGKPLSEQKNVYRLSTTKQLCYQQPSNKTNNAVLFGDINYTEEGAKPEEQTQRSISAMRGAGS
;
A
#
# COMPACT_ATOMS: atom_id res chain seq x y z
N ALA A 1 6.55 11.90 -24.60
CA ALA A 1 6.75 13.07 -23.76
C ALA A 1 8.15 13.60 -23.97
N SER A 2 8.27 14.67 -24.75
CA SER A 2 9.53 15.37 -24.96
C SER A 2 9.69 16.45 -23.89
N SER A 3 10.06 16.07 -22.68
CA SER A 3 10.52 17.08 -21.72
C SER A 3 11.88 17.57 -22.20
N GLY A 4 11.94 18.79 -22.74
CA GLY A 4 13.14 19.42 -23.27
C GLY A 4 14.21 19.75 -22.22
N ASN A 5 14.25 19.02 -21.11
CA ASN A 5 15.17 19.22 -20.03
C ASN A 5 16.32 18.20 -20.14
N ALA A 6 17.44 18.64 -20.72
CA ALA A 6 18.66 17.84 -20.86
C ALA A 6 19.13 17.27 -19.51
N LYS A 7 18.94 18.01 -18.42
CA LYS A 7 19.27 17.58 -17.05
C LYS A 7 18.42 16.40 -16.59
N LEU A 8 17.12 16.42 -16.89
CA LEU A 8 16.21 15.31 -16.52
C LEU A 8 16.59 14.03 -17.23
N LYS A 9 17.00 14.12 -18.51
CA LYS A 9 17.50 13.00 -19.28
C LYS A 9 18.81 12.44 -18.69
N GLU A 10 19.72 13.33 -18.31
CA GLU A 10 20.98 12.95 -17.66
C GLU A 10 20.74 12.23 -16.33
N ASP A 11 19.85 12.76 -15.48
CA ASP A 11 19.50 12.19 -14.19
C ASP A 11 18.82 10.80 -14.37
N TYR A 12 17.99 10.66 -15.38
CA TYR A 12 17.37 9.36 -15.73
C TYR A 12 18.41 8.32 -16.16
N GLU A 13 19.35 8.70 -17.03
CA GLU A 13 20.42 7.78 -17.49
C GLU A 13 21.34 7.37 -16.34
N LYS A 14 21.67 8.29 -15.42
CA LYS A 14 22.45 7.97 -14.20
C LYS A 14 21.71 6.95 -13.32
N THR A 15 20.42 7.16 -13.11
CA THR A 15 19.59 6.23 -12.32
C THR A 15 19.55 4.84 -12.94
N LYS A 16 19.42 4.79 -14.27
CA LYS A 16 19.42 3.54 -15.04
C LYS A 16 20.75 2.80 -14.93
N GLN A 17 21.88 3.51 -15.09
CA GLN A 17 23.22 2.93 -14.97
C GLN A 17 23.47 2.35 -13.57
N THR A 18 23.07 3.08 -12.51
CA THR A 18 23.18 2.61 -11.13
C THR A 18 22.35 1.33 -10.90
N ASN A 19 21.15 1.26 -11.47
CA ASN A 19 20.31 0.07 -11.39
C ASN A 19 20.97 -1.15 -12.09
N GLU A 20 21.54 -0.95 -13.26
CA GLU A 20 22.24 -2.01 -14.01
C GLU A 20 23.47 -2.50 -13.25
N GLU A 21 24.23 -1.60 -12.61
CA GLU A 21 25.37 -1.98 -11.78
C GLU A 21 24.95 -2.79 -10.54
N ILE A 22 23.90 -2.37 -9.84
CA ILE A 22 23.32 -3.14 -8.74
C ILE A 22 22.92 -4.54 -9.21
N LYS A 23 22.26 -4.65 -10.36
CA LYS A 23 21.83 -5.91 -10.92
C LYS A 23 23.01 -6.82 -11.25
N ARG A 24 24.07 -6.27 -11.81
CA ARG A 24 25.30 -7.00 -12.13
C ARG A 24 25.99 -7.48 -10.85
N LEU A 25 26.16 -6.61 -9.85
CA LEU A 25 26.79 -6.96 -8.59
C LEU A 25 26.01 -8.05 -7.83
N ARG A 26 24.69 -8.03 -7.86
CA ARG A 26 23.88 -9.09 -7.23
C ARG A 26 24.13 -10.49 -7.83
N GLN A 27 24.56 -10.55 -9.08
CA GLN A 27 24.87 -11.83 -9.72
C GLN A 27 26.28 -12.34 -9.41
N THR A 28 27.20 -11.44 -9.00
CA THR A 28 28.63 -11.73 -8.83
C THR A 28 29.14 -11.55 -7.41
N ALA A 29 28.42 -10.82 -6.56
CA ALA A 29 28.88 -10.50 -5.21
C ALA A 29 28.65 -11.71 -4.26
N ALA A 30 29.72 -12.42 -3.97
CA ALA A 30 29.77 -13.49 -2.96
C ALA A 30 30.51 -13.06 -1.68
N THR A 31 30.90 -11.78 -1.54
CA THR A 31 31.70 -11.26 -0.44
C THR A 31 30.97 -10.17 0.34
N ASP A 32 31.33 -9.96 1.61
CA ASP A 32 30.78 -8.90 2.45
C ASP A 32 31.02 -7.50 1.86
N GLU A 33 32.17 -7.27 1.24
CA GLU A 33 32.47 -6.03 0.53
C GLU A 33 31.52 -5.79 -0.65
N GLY A 34 31.20 -6.86 -1.39
CA GLY A 34 30.21 -6.82 -2.48
C GLY A 34 28.81 -6.46 -1.98
N LEU A 35 28.39 -7.02 -0.85
CA LEU A 35 27.10 -6.69 -0.23
C LEU A 35 27.05 -5.23 0.26
N GLN A 36 28.11 -4.74 0.89
CA GLN A 36 28.21 -3.33 1.31
C GLN A 36 28.14 -2.38 0.11
N LYS A 37 28.82 -2.73 -0.98
CA LYS A 37 28.76 -1.95 -2.22
C LYS A 37 27.34 -1.90 -2.82
N ILE A 38 26.63 -3.02 -2.79
CA ILE A 38 25.22 -3.07 -3.23
C ILE A 38 24.34 -2.15 -2.38
N LEU A 39 24.48 -2.19 -1.05
CA LEU A 39 23.72 -1.32 -0.15
C LEU A 39 24.00 0.16 -0.42
N GLN A 40 25.26 0.51 -0.63
CA GLN A 40 25.67 1.88 -0.95
C GLN A 40 25.06 2.37 -2.26
N LEU A 41 25.11 1.53 -3.30
CA LEU A 41 24.51 1.83 -4.61
C LEU A 41 22.97 1.91 -4.53
N GLN A 42 22.34 1.09 -3.70
CA GLN A 42 20.88 1.17 -3.47
C GLN A 42 20.47 2.51 -2.84
N GLN A 43 21.21 2.97 -1.82
CA GLN A 43 20.98 4.29 -1.22
C GLN A 43 21.19 5.41 -2.23
N GLN A 44 22.26 5.34 -3.02
CA GLN A 44 22.53 6.30 -4.09
C GLN A 44 21.41 6.33 -5.13
N ASN A 45 20.95 5.17 -5.57
CA ASN A 45 19.86 5.04 -6.53
C ASN A 45 18.57 5.64 -5.98
N GLN A 46 18.23 5.38 -4.73
CA GLN A 46 17.06 5.96 -4.10
C GLN A 46 17.11 7.50 -4.09
N GLN A 47 18.26 8.09 -3.80
CA GLN A 47 18.44 9.54 -3.87
C GLN A 47 18.33 10.08 -5.30
N GLN A 48 18.90 9.37 -6.26
CA GLN A 48 18.80 9.73 -7.69
C GLN A 48 17.35 9.70 -8.16
N GLN A 49 16.59 8.66 -7.79
CA GLN A 49 15.16 8.56 -8.12
C GLN A 49 14.34 9.70 -7.49
N LEU A 50 14.58 10.02 -6.22
CA LEU A 50 13.91 11.12 -5.55
C LEU A 50 14.21 12.48 -6.24
N ASN A 51 15.45 12.69 -6.66
CA ASN A 51 15.83 13.91 -7.38
C ASN A 51 15.19 13.96 -8.77
N LEU A 52 15.14 12.81 -9.47
CA LEU A 52 14.47 12.71 -10.77
C LEU A 52 12.99 13.07 -10.65
N TYR A 53 12.29 12.53 -9.67
CA TYR A 53 10.90 12.85 -9.41
C TYR A 53 10.69 14.33 -9.06
N ARG A 54 11.52 14.90 -8.18
CA ARG A 54 11.44 16.32 -7.82
C ARG A 54 11.65 17.28 -8.99
N ASN A 55 12.46 16.87 -9.96
CA ASN A 55 12.75 17.67 -11.14
C ASN A 55 11.75 17.49 -12.28
N CYS A 56 10.83 16.54 -12.17
CA CYS A 56 9.76 16.31 -13.13
C CYS A 56 8.51 17.10 -12.72
N ALA A 57 8.27 18.24 -13.38
CA ALA A 57 7.13 19.10 -13.06
C ALA A 57 5.76 18.41 -13.18
N GLU A 58 5.65 17.40 -14.04
CA GLU A 58 4.42 16.61 -14.21
C GLU A 58 4.13 15.67 -13.02
N ILE A 59 5.15 15.46 -12.14
CA ILE A 59 5.07 14.59 -10.97
C ILE A 59 5.29 15.40 -9.68
N ALA A 60 5.35 16.72 -9.77
CA ALA A 60 5.65 17.60 -8.62
C ALA A 60 4.68 17.37 -7.45
N ASP A 61 3.39 17.24 -7.72
CA ASP A 61 2.38 16.91 -6.71
C ASP A 61 2.60 15.54 -6.07
N PHE A 62 3.18 14.60 -6.82
CA PHE A 62 3.52 13.26 -6.31
C PHE A 62 4.81 13.26 -5.47
N THR A 63 5.72 14.21 -5.69
CA THR A 63 6.95 14.32 -4.89
C THR A 63 6.71 14.85 -3.49
N ASP A 64 5.72 15.70 -3.29
CA ASP A 64 5.29 16.12 -1.96
C ASP A 64 4.79 14.91 -1.17
N TYR A 65 4.09 14.00 -1.84
CA TYR A 65 3.63 12.74 -1.29
C TYR A 65 4.76 11.77 -0.89
N ILE A 66 5.82 11.66 -1.70
CA ILE A 66 7.02 10.84 -1.38
C ILE A 66 7.83 11.46 -0.23
N GLY A 67 7.78 12.78 -0.08
CA GLY A 67 8.51 13.53 0.94
C GLY A 67 8.02 13.32 2.37
N TYR A 68 6.80 12.81 2.57
CA TYR A 68 6.28 12.58 3.90
C TYR A 68 6.96 11.37 4.57
N ASP A 69 7.49 11.59 5.76
CA ASP A 69 8.00 10.54 6.64
C ASP A 69 6.92 10.06 7.63
N TRP A 70 7.28 9.08 8.45
CA TRP A 70 6.37 8.57 9.48
C TRP A 70 5.95 9.62 10.52
N LYS A 71 6.77 10.66 10.76
CA LYS A 71 6.44 11.75 11.68
C LYS A 71 5.31 12.61 11.14
N ALA A 72 5.33 12.87 9.82
CA ALA A 72 4.24 13.58 9.16
C ALA A 72 2.93 12.79 9.27
N VAL A 73 2.97 11.47 9.06
CA VAL A 73 1.81 10.59 9.24
C VAL A 73 1.34 10.65 10.71
N GLN A 74 2.26 10.54 11.67
CA GLN A 74 1.93 10.58 13.09
C GLN A 74 1.23 11.87 13.51
N GLN A 75 1.63 13.01 12.96
CA GLN A 75 0.99 14.30 13.22
C GLN A 75 -0.50 14.31 12.82
N LYS A 76 -0.88 13.53 11.80
CA LYS A 76 -2.27 13.42 11.33
C LYS A 76 -3.11 12.45 12.16
N LEU A 77 -2.48 11.51 12.88
CA LEU A 77 -3.20 10.57 13.73
C LEU A 77 -3.75 11.27 14.98
N THR A 78 -4.91 10.81 15.41
CA THR A 78 -5.49 11.09 16.74
C THR A 78 -5.20 9.94 17.70
N LYS A 79 -5.63 10.03 18.96
CA LYS A 79 -5.49 8.92 19.92
C LYS A 79 -6.32 7.69 19.55
N ASP A 80 -7.39 7.90 18.80
CA ASP A 80 -8.30 6.84 18.36
C ASP A 80 -7.81 6.13 17.09
N ASP A 81 -6.66 6.54 16.54
CA ASP A 81 -6.16 6.08 15.25
C ASP A 81 -4.93 5.19 15.39
N VAL A 82 -4.80 4.24 14.48
CA VAL A 82 -3.57 3.49 14.22
C VAL A 82 -3.31 3.45 12.72
N ALA A 83 -2.05 3.66 12.33
CA ALA A 83 -1.57 3.48 10.96
C ALA A 83 -0.71 2.22 10.88
N ILE A 84 -0.94 1.40 9.87
CA ILE A 84 -0.27 0.11 9.67
C ILE A 84 0.17 0.00 8.21
N GLU A 85 1.48 -0.14 7.99
CA GLU A 85 2.04 -0.47 6.68
C GLU A 85 2.44 -1.94 6.68
N PHE A 86 1.76 -2.77 5.90
CA PHE A 86 2.22 -4.13 5.67
C PHE A 86 3.31 -4.13 4.61
N ALA A 87 4.32 -4.97 4.80
CA ALA A 87 5.45 -5.09 3.89
C ALA A 87 5.86 -6.54 3.69
N ALA A 88 6.11 -6.91 2.45
CA ALA A 88 6.68 -8.21 2.09
C ALA A 88 8.21 -8.17 2.26
N VAL A 89 8.71 -8.81 3.29
CA VAL A 89 10.14 -8.85 3.61
C VAL A 89 10.78 -10.08 2.98
N LYS A 90 11.72 -9.83 2.07
CA LYS A 90 12.57 -10.86 1.46
C LYS A 90 13.96 -10.77 2.09
N THR A 91 14.32 -11.77 2.86
CA THR A 91 15.59 -11.78 3.60
C THR A 91 16.81 -11.89 2.69
N GLY A 92 16.65 -12.50 1.51
CA GLY A 92 17.76 -12.74 0.57
C GLY A 92 18.78 -13.76 1.06
N VAL A 93 18.58 -14.34 2.23
CA VAL A 93 19.46 -15.36 2.83
C VAL A 93 18.89 -16.73 2.56
N ILE A 94 19.74 -17.65 2.10
CA ILE A 94 19.37 -19.04 1.86
C ILE A 94 18.94 -19.67 3.20
N ASN A 95 17.82 -20.37 3.22
CA ASN A 95 17.21 -21.01 4.40
C ASN A 95 16.58 -20.07 5.44
N THR A 96 16.33 -18.81 5.11
CA THR A 96 15.48 -17.95 5.93
C THR A 96 14.15 -17.70 5.24
N ASP A 97 13.07 -17.83 5.98
CA ASP A 97 11.74 -17.63 5.44
C ASP A 97 11.49 -16.15 5.11
N ASN A 98 11.00 -15.89 3.91
CA ASN A 98 10.41 -14.59 3.60
C ASN A 98 9.09 -14.46 4.38
N TYR A 99 8.78 -13.28 4.85
CA TYR A 99 7.61 -13.06 5.70
C TYR A 99 6.92 -11.73 5.42
N MET A 100 5.66 -11.66 5.82
CA MET A 100 4.94 -10.41 5.90
C MET A 100 5.23 -9.76 7.24
N ALA A 101 5.56 -8.48 7.22
CA ALA A 101 5.72 -7.64 8.39
C ALA A 101 4.65 -6.54 8.42
N ALA A 102 4.40 -6.00 9.59
CA ALA A 102 3.62 -4.78 9.79
C ALA A 102 4.48 -3.73 10.48
N LEU A 103 4.54 -2.52 9.93
CA LEU A 103 5.02 -1.35 10.64
C LEU A 103 3.81 -0.64 11.23
N VAL A 104 3.79 -0.54 12.55
CA VAL A 104 2.67 0.03 13.32
C VAL A 104 3.06 1.38 13.89
N LEU A 105 2.18 2.36 13.74
CA LEU A 105 2.35 3.71 14.25
C LEU A 105 1.05 4.20 14.93
N THR A 106 1.16 4.68 16.16
CA THR A 106 0.09 5.39 16.86
C THR A 106 0.55 6.80 17.21
N LYS A 107 -0.40 7.63 17.65
CA LYS A 107 -0.14 9.04 18.03
C LYS A 107 0.98 9.20 19.05
N ASP A 108 1.03 8.32 20.04
CA ASP A 108 1.87 8.48 21.24
C ASP A 108 3.18 7.67 21.17
N MET A 109 3.46 6.99 20.04
CA MET A 109 4.71 6.23 19.86
C MET A 109 5.90 7.15 19.60
N SER A 110 7.07 6.80 20.13
CA SER A 110 8.33 7.50 19.84
C SER A 110 8.89 7.19 18.46
N SER A 111 8.57 6.01 17.92
CA SER A 111 8.92 5.53 16.57
C SER A 111 7.98 4.40 16.14
N PRO A 112 7.85 4.14 14.83
CA PRO A 112 7.13 2.96 14.35
C PRO A 112 7.75 1.67 14.88
N ILE A 113 6.92 0.66 15.11
CA ILE A 113 7.34 -0.67 15.53
C ILE A 113 7.13 -1.63 14.37
N ALA A 114 8.14 -2.45 14.06
CA ALA A 114 8.03 -3.51 13.08
C ALA A 114 7.73 -4.85 13.76
N LEU A 115 6.72 -5.56 13.26
CA LEU A 115 6.27 -6.86 13.76
C LEU A 115 6.22 -7.86 12.63
N PRO A 116 6.76 -9.08 12.79
CA PRO A 116 6.50 -10.17 11.86
C PRO A 116 5.04 -10.62 12.01
N ILE A 117 4.37 -10.89 10.90
CA ILE A 117 2.96 -11.33 10.88
C ILE A 117 2.84 -12.80 10.57
N CYS A 118 3.32 -13.24 9.41
CA CYS A 118 3.31 -14.64 8.99
C CYS A 118 4.39 -14.86 7.92
N THR A 119 4.82 -16.11 7.75
CA THR A 119 5.73 -16.46 6.65
C THR A 119 4.98 -16.51 5.31
N PHE A 120 5.71 -16.45 4.19
CA PHE A 120 5.10 -16.64 2.87
C PHE A 120 4.57 -18.08 2.70
N ALA A 121 5.16 -19.05 3.38
CA ALA A 121 4.67 -20.42 3.40
C ALA A 121 3.29 -20.50 4.06
N ASP A 122 3.13 -19.89 5.25
CA ASP A 122 1.84 -19.80 5.93
C ASP A 122 0.80 -19.10 5.08
N LEU A 123 1.17 -17.97 4.47
CA LEU A 123 0.28 -17.18 3.62
C LEU A 123 -0.20 -17.97 2.39
N ASN A 124 0.68 -18.80 1.79
CA ASN A 124 0.31 -19.68 0.69
C ASN A 124 -0.69 -20.78 1.10
N ILE A 125 -0.64 -21.25 2.34
CA ILE A 125 -1.63 -22.18 2.90
C ILE A 125 -2.95 -21.45 3.12
N MET A 126 -2.91 -20.29 3.77
CA MET A 126 -4.09 -19.48 4.09
C MET A 126 -4.89 -19.07 2.84
N LYS A 127 -4.21 -18.69 1.74
CA LYS A 127 -4.86 -18.32 0.47
C LYS A 127 -5.64 -19.46 -0.19
N LYS A 128 -5.32 -20.70 0.12
CA LYS A 128 -6.01 -21.87 -0.42
C LYS A 128 -7.23 -22.27 0.41
N ASP A 129 -7.39 -21.71 1.59
CA ASP A 129 -8.54 -21.97 2.45
C ASP A 129 -9.80 -21.32 1.87
N THR A 130 -10.74 -22.14 1.44
CA THR A 130 -12.04 -21.70 0.92
C THR A 130 -12.91 -21.05 2.00
N LEU A 131 -12.61 -21.28 3.28
CA LEU A 131 -13.32 -20.73 4.43
C LEU A 131 -12.58 -19.54 5.06
N ILE A 132 -11.65 -18.94 4.35
CA ILE A 132 -10.78 -17.85 4.85
C ILE A 132 -11.55 -16.72 5.56
N TYR A 133 -12.75 -16.41 5.09
CA TYR A 133 -13.62 -15.38 5.69
C TYR A 133 -14.66 -15.95 6.66
N ALA A 134 -14.85 -17.26 6.68
CA ALA A 134 -15.85 -17.90 7.52
C ALA A 134 -15.29 -18.34 8.89
N THR A 135 -13.96 -18.42 9.02
CA THR A 135 -13.29 -18.84 10.25
C THR A 135 -12.35 -17.75 10.78
N PRO A 136 -12.08 -17.71 12.09
CA PRO A 136 -11.18 -16.71 12.67
C PRO A 136 -9.69 -17.04 12.50
N LEU A 137 -9.33 -18.17 11.87
CA LEU A 137 -7.95 -18.64 11.82
C LEU A 137 -7.00 -17.61 11.21
N VAL A 138 -7.30 -17.16 9.99
CA VAL A 138 -6.43 -16.22 9.27
C VAL A 138 -6.48 -14.83 9.88
N GLY A 139 -7.66 -14.38 10.31
CA GLY A 139 -7.81 -13.11 11.00
C GLY A 139 -7.02 -13.06 12.31
N ASN A 140 -7.01 -14.15 13.08
CA ASN A 140 -6.22 -14.23 14.31
C ASN A 140 -4.71 -14.23 14.04
N VAL A 141 -4.26 -14.81 12.94
CA VAL A 141 -2.84 -14.76 12.54
C VAL A 141 -2.44 -13.32 12.21
N ILE A 142 -3.27 -12.60 11.45
CA ILE A 142 -2.93 -11.24 10.97
C ILE A 142 -3.21 -10.20 12.06
N TRP A 143 -4.44 -10.12 12.56
CA TRP A 143 -4.87 -9.09 13.49
C TRP A 143 -4.51 -9.41 14.94
N GLY A 144 -4.39 -10.71 15.29
CA GLY A 144 -3.99 -11.13 16.63
C GLY A 144 -2.58 -10.63 17.00
N GLN A 145 -1.63 -10.61 16.06
CA GLN A 145 -0.30 -10.02 16.29
C GLN A 145 -0.37 -8.50 16.57
N LEU A 146 -1.41 -7.86 16.07
CA LEU A 146 -1.64 -6.42 16.17
C LEU A 146 -2.59 -6.04 17.31
N ALA A 147 -3.14 -7.03 18.04
CA ALA A 147 -4.20 -6.86 19.03
C ALA A 147 -3.95 -5.70 20.01
N GLN A 148 -2.76 -5.64 20.60
CA GLN A 148 -2.41 -4.61 21.59
C GLN A 148 -2.42 -3.19 21.02
N TYR A 149 -2.23 -3.04 19.70
CA TYR A 149 -2.18 -1.74 19.02
C TYR A 149 -3.52 -1.30 18.45
N ILE A 150 -4.44 -2.26 18.19
CA ILE A 150 -5.75 -1.97 17.57
C ILE A 150 -6.91 -2.00 18.56
N LYS A 151 -6.76 -2.69 19.70
CA LYS A 151 -7.84 -2.96 20.67
C LYS A 151 -8.57 -1.66 21.10
N ASP A 152 -7.85 -0.62 21.50
CA ASP A 152 -8.41 0.64 21.98
C ASP A 152 -8.55 1.71 20.88
N LYS A 153 -8.39 1.30 19.61
CA LYS A 153 -8.48 2.20 18.46
C LYS A 153 -9.83 2.08 17.77
N ARG A 154 -10.34 3.22 17.34
CA ARG A 154 -11.58 3.31 16.58
C ARG A 154 -11.31 3.20 15.07
N ASN A 155 -10.24 3.83 14.62
CA ASN A 155 -9.90 3.91 13.21
C ASN A 155 -8.58 3.19 12.93
N ILE A 156 -8.60 2.31 11.95
CA ILE A 156 -7.43 1.57 11.46
C ILE A 156 -7.18 1.99 10.02
N TYR A 157 -6.07 2.67 9.77
CA TYR A 157 -5.59 3.01 8.43
C TYR A 157 -4.49 2.04 8.06
N PHE A 158 -4.66 1.28 7.00
CA PHE A 158 -3.63 0.33 6.61
C PHE A 158 -3.33 0.36 5.11
N SER A 159 -2.09 0.04 4.74
CA SER A 159 -1.72 -0.31 3.39
C SER A 159 -1.29 -1.76 3.31
N ALA A 160 -1.71 -2.43 2.25
CA ALA A 160 -1.34 -3.81 1.97
C ALA A 160 -0.15 -3.87 1.01
N ASP A 161 0.68 -4.90 1.15
CA ASP A 161 1.75 -5.23 0.22
C ASP A 161 1.73 -6.72 -0.11
N GLY A 162 2.37 -7.09 -1.21
CA GLY A 162 2.47 -8.47 -1.66
C GLY A 162 1.10 -9.14 -1.78
N ASP A 163 1.00 -10.32 -1.23
CA ASP A 163 -0.21 -11.15 -1.29
C ASP A 163 -1.40 -10.58 -0.51
N PHE A 164 -1.17 -9.68 0.45
CA PHE A 164 -2.26 -9.01 1.17
C PHE A 164 -3.07 -8.07 0.28
N ASN A 165 -2.56 -7.71 -0.92
CA ASN A 165 -3.34 -6.98 -1.91
C ASN A 165 -4.48 -7.82 -2.50
N TYR A 166 -4.38 -9.15 -2.46
CA TYR A 166 -5.37 -10.07 -3.01
C TYR A 166 -6.33 -10.65 -1.96
N ILE A 167 -6.14 -10.29 -0.69
CA ILE A 167 -6.98 -10.72 0.42
C ILE A 167 -7.68 -9.50 1.01
N GLY A 168 -8.98 -9.57 1.21
CA GLY A 168 -9.73 -8.56 1.96
C GLY A 168 -9.49 -8.73 3.46
N ILE A 169 -8.27 -8.39 3.93
CA ILE A 169 -7.86 -8.65 5.31
C ILE A 169 -8.75 -7.92 6.33
N GLU A 170 -9.37 -6.83 5.95
CA GLU A 170 -10.35 -6.08 6.74
C GLU A 170 -11.66 -6.85 6.98
N TYR A 171 -11.97 -7.83 6.13
CA TYR A 171 -13.17 -8.67 6.23
C TYR A 171 -12.90 -10.00 6.94
N LEU A 172 -11.66 -10.29 7.31
CA LEU A 172 -11.32 -11.49 8.07
C LEU A 172 -11.93 -11.42 9.48
N GLN A 173 -12.40 -12.59 9.95
CA GLN A 173 -12.94 -12.68 11.30
C GLN A 173 -11.83 -12.52 12.35
N TYR A 174 -12.05 -11.62 13.26
CA TYR A 174 -11.22 -11.36 14.42
C TYR A 174 -12.14 -11.17 15.63
N GLU A 175 -11.91 -11.87 16.74
CA GLU A 175 -12.78 -11.84 17.92
C GLU A 175 -14.28 -12.09 17.59
N GLY A 176 -14.53 -13.04 16.67
CA GLY A 176 -15.87 -13.54 16.35
C GLY A 176 -16.67 -12.75 15.34
N LYS A 177 -16.10 -11.67 14.77
CA LYS A 177 -16.73 -10.86 13.70
C LYS A 177 -15.68 -10.34 12.73
N PRO A 178 -16.05 -9.97 11.49
CA PRO A 178 -15.17 -9.23 10.61
C PRO A 178 -14.63 -7.96 11.28
N LEU A 179 -13.35 -7.66 11.11
CA LEU A 179 -12.75 -6.47 11.73
C LEU A 179 -13.45 -5.19 11.29
N SER A 180 -13.88 -5.13 10.02
CA SER A 180 -14.63 -4.00 9.45
C SER A 180 -16.00 -3.75 10.07
N GLU A 181 -16.58 -4.74 10.78
CA GLU A 181 -17.83 -4.56 11.55
C GLU A 181 -17.58 -4.02 12.97
N GLN A 182 -16.35 -4.12 13.45
CA GLN A 182 -15.96 -3.74 14.80
C GLN A 182 -15.27 -2.37 14.85
N LYS A 183 -14.58 -2.00 13.79
CA LYS A 183 -13.74 -0.81 13.68
C LYS A 183 -13.98 -0.10 12.35
N ASN A 184 -13.68 1.18 12.27
CA ASN A 184 -13.57 1.87 11.00
C ASN A 184 -12.23 1.49 10.37
N VAL A 185 -12.26 0.68 9.31
CA VAL A 185 -11.05 0.18 8.66
C VAL A 185 -10.92 0.81 7.29
N TYR A 186 -9.79 1.46 7.04
CA TYR A 186 -9.52 2.19 5.80
C TYR A 186 -8.30 1.58 5.11
N ARG A 187 -8.51 0.98 3.94
CA ARG A 187 -7.44 0.50 3.08
C ARG A 187 -6.93 1.66 2.23
N LEU A 188 -5.64 1.92 2.32
CA LEU A 188 -4.94 2.98 1.61
C LEU A 188 -3.87 2.36 0.72
N SER A 189 -3.40 3.07 -0.31
CA SER A 189 -2.21 2.66 -1.07
C SER A 189 -0.93 2.80 -0.23
N THR A 190 -0.90 3.77 0.70
CA THR A 190 0.10 3.95 1.75
C THR A 190 -0.50 4.86 2.82
N THR A 191 -0.08 4.72 4.06
CA THR A 191 -0.55 5.58 5.16
C THR A 191 -0.15 7.05 4.99
N LYS A 192 0.80 7.37 4.13
CA LYS A 192 1.14 8.74 3.73
C LYS A 192 -0.04 9.51 3.11
N GLN A 193 -1.05 8.79 2.60
CA GLN A 193 -2.29 9.43 2.10
C GLN A 193 -3.00 10.27 3.17
N LEU A 194 -2.77 9.99 4.45
CA LEU A 194 -3.30 10.82 5.55
C LEU A 194 -2.72 12.25 5.54
N CYS A 195 -1.54 12.43 4.94
CA CYS A 195 -0.89 13.73 4.81
C CYS A 195 -1.37 14.50 3.58
N TYR A 196 -2.02 13.82 2.63
CA TYR A 196 -2.43 14.40 1.37
C TYR A 196 -3.67 15.28 1.57
N GLN A 197 -3.59 16.53 1.14
CA GLN A 197 -4.77 17.38 1.04
C GLN A 197 -5.51 17.00 -0.25
N GLN A 198 -6.60 16.26 -0.12
CA GLN A 198 -7.46 16.06 -1.28
C GLN A 198 -7.97 17.42 -1.76
N PRO A 199 -7.78 17.77 -3.04
CA PRO A 199 -8.43 18.93 -3.59
C PRO A 199 -9.94 18.75 -3.36
N SER A 200 -10.58 19.72 -2.75
CA SER A 200 -12.02 19.71 -2.53
C SER A 200 -12.73 19.94 -3.87
N ASN A 201 -12.69 18.96 -4.75
CA ASN A 201 -13.53 18.96 -5.93
C ASN A 201 -14.97 18.73 -5.46
N LYS A 202 -15.65 19.82 -5.15
CA LYS A 202 -17.09 19.83 -4.90
C LYS A 202 -17.83 19.63 -6.22
N THR A 203 -17.67 18.50 -6.86
CA THR A 203 -18.54 18.09 -7.94
C THR A 203 -19.66 17.25 -7.33
N ASN A 204 -20.91 17.68 -7.50
CA ASN A 204 -22.09 16.90 -7.09
C ASN A 204 -22.39 15.76 -8.07
N ASN A 205 -21.47 15.44 -8.98
CA ASN A 205 -21.64 14.41 -10.00
C ASN A 205 -20.81 13.18 -9.63
N ALA A 206 -21.47 12.03 -9.59
CA ALA A 206 -20.84 10.72 -9.48
C ALA A 206 -21.12 9.92 -10.76
N VAL A 207 -20.11 9.25 -11.29
CA VAL A 207 -20.24 8.28 -12.37
C VAL A 207 -20.01 6.91 -11.77
N LEU A 208 -21.01 6.03 -11.88
CA LEU A 208 -20.93 4.66 -11.39
C LEU A 208 -20.83 3.72 -12.59
N PHE A 209 -19.81 2.88 -12.59
CA PHE A 209 -19.66 1.78 -13.55
C PHE A 209 -19.99 0.48 -12.81
N GLY A 210 -20.95 -0.26 -13.32
CA GLY A 210 -21.37 -1.54 -12.75
C GLY A 210 -21.93 -2.45 -13.82
N ASP A 211 -22.28 -3.66 -13.43
CA ASP A 211 -22.89 -4.67 -14.29
C ASP A 211 -22.07 -4.98 -15.56
N ILE A 212 -20.75 -5.10 -15.37
CA ILE A 212 -19.82 -5.41 -16.46
C ILE A 212 -19.95 -6.90 -16.78
N ASN A 213 -20.44 -7.21 -17.99
CA ASN A 213 -20.48 -8.59 -18.47
C ASN A 213 -19.10 -8.97 -19.07
N TYR A 214 -18.40 -9.89 -18.42
CA TYR A 214 -17.07 -10.38 -18.85
C TYR A 214 -17.15 -11.64 -19.73
N THR A 215 -18.36 -12.18 -20.01
CA THR A 215 -18.54 -13.49 -20.63
C THR A 215 -18.91 -13.44 -22.12
N GLU A 216 -19.26 -12.27 -22.67
CA GLU A 216 -19.60 -12.11 -24.08
C GLU A 216 -18.45 -11.47 -24.87
N GLU A 217 -17.71 -12.29 -25.63
CA GLU A 217 -16.84 -11.80 -26.69
C GLU A 217 -17.72 -11.20 -27.81
N GLY A 218 -17.75 -9.88 -27.91
CA GLY A 218 -18.26 -9.19 -29.11
C GLY A 218 -19.64 -8.53 -29.02
N ALA A 219 -20.20 -8.31 -27.84
CA ALA A 219 -21.40 -7.49 -27.70
C ALA A 219 -21.13 -6.04 -28.13
N LYS A 220 -21.84 -5.53 -29.13
CA LYS A 220 -21.83 -4.11 -29.49
C LYS A 220 -22.31 -3.29 -28.31
N PRO A 221 -21.74 -2.10 -28.04
CA PRO A 221 -22.23 -1.24 -26.96
C PRO A 221 -23.69 -0.86 -27.26
N GLU A 222 -24.60 -1.36 -26.45
CA GLU A 222 -25.96 -0.80 -26.42
C GLU A 222 -25.89 0.60 -25.82
N GLU A 223 -26.65 1.52 -26.39
CA GLU A 223 -26.75 2.92 -25.96
C GLU A 223 -26.99 2.98 -24.44
N GLN A 224 -26.04 3.52 -23.73
CA GLN A 224 -26.15 3.75 -22.29
C GLN A 224 -27.29 4.73 -22.00
N THR A 225 -28.38 4.21 -21.49
CA THR A 225 -29.45 5.05 -20.94
C THR A 225 -28.94 5.72 -19.68
N GLN A 226 -28.54 6.98 -19.76
CA GLN A 226 -28.23 7.82 -18.60
C GLN A 226 -29.50 7.95 -17.73
N ARG A 227 -29.63 7.12 -16.73
CA ARG A 227 -30.62 7.35 -15.66
C ARG A 227 -30.03 8.37 -14.69
N SER A 228 -30.42 9.61 -14.79
CA SER A 228 -30.02 10.64 -13.84
C SER A 228 -30.63 10.36 -12.46
N ILE A 229 -29.79 10.47 -11.41
CA ILE A 229 -30.17 10.28 -10.00
C ILE A 229 -31.20 11.31 -9.49
N SER A 230 -31.58 12.30 -10.31
CA SER A 230 -32.59 13.29 -9.98
C SER A 230 -34.02 12.74 -9.77
N ALA A 231 -34.27 11.48 -10.16
CA ALA A 231 -35.60 10.87 -10.04
C ALA A 231 -35.92 10.25 -8.65
N MET A 232 -34.97 10.18 -7.73
CA MET A 232 -35.19 9.56 -6.41
C MET A 232 -35.49 10.54 -5.26
N ARG A 233 -35.63 11.83 -5.51
CA ARG A 233 -36.00 12.83 -4.48
C ARG A 233 -37.48 13.24 -4.48
N GLY A 234 -38.34 12.47 -5.10
CA GLY A 234 -39.75 12.84 -5.32
C GLY A 234 -40.79 11.88 -4.73
N ALA A 235 -40.50 11.12 -3.66
CA ALA A 235 -41.54 10.32 -3.02
C ALA A 235 -41.35 10.35 -1.49
N GLY A 236 -41.88 11.38 -0.87
CA GLY A 236 -41.87 11.55 0.59
C GLY A 236 -42.57 12.86 0.99
N SER A 237 -43.84 12.92 0.84
CA SER A 237 -44.78 13.82 1.55
C SER A 237 -45.84 12.99 2.22
#